data_da8f4a9979484bc61cc3f14005d122d1
#
_entry.id   da8f4a9979484bc61cc3f14005d122d1
#
_cell.length_a   1.000
_cell.length_b   1.000
_cell.length_c   1.000
_cell.angle_alpha   90.00
_cell.angle_beta   90.00
_cell.angle_gamma   90.00
#
_symmetry.space_group_name_H-M   'P 1'
#
loop_
_entity.id
_entity.type
_entity.pdbx_description
1 polymer ?
#
loop_
_entity_poly.entity_id
_entity_poly.type
_entity_poly.pdbx_seq_one_letter_code
_entity_poly.pdbx_strand_id
1 'polypeptide(L)'
;AGAEAHLTVICDALAAVTDAVDLRSVTLSVAGRRVATRRAIEAGAPVIVCPELPSSPQEHRTGSPNALVLAGKRADGGPGYLPVIVKDYLVLESHHTLAEFTWVSPLNDPDPRHARMSLDQTFRAGRERALIQAAHHWRLLEGLGLVATPDECPSHRRLVGLVGHDEIGILDDNLAVSWLDLDHKFIRTFSRSSASGWRRRSVLDRYDHEHTFRVSVAE
;
A
#
# COMPACT_ATOMS: atom_id res chain seq x y z
N ALA A 1 -9.64 -2.28 21.54
CA ALA A 1 -10.00 -0.83 21.67
C ALA A 1 -9.00 0.07 20.94
N GLY A 2 -7.67 -0.21 21.00
CA GLY A 2 -6.64 0.67 20.40
C GLY A 2 -6.62 0.61 18.87
N ALA A 3 -6.56 -0.59 18.30
CA ALA A 3 -6.43 -0.79 16.85
C ALA A 3 -7.60 -0.21 16.04
N GLU A 4 -8.83 -0.38 16.53
CA GLU A 4 -10.03 0.14 15.87
C GLU A 4 -10.09 1.67 15.95
N ALA A 5 -9.69 2.24 17.09
CA ALA A 5 -9.63 3.69 17.26
C ALA A 5 -8.58 4.32 16.32
N HIS A 6 -7.39 3.72 16.22
CA HIS A 6 -6.36 4.18 15.29
C HIS A 6 -6.83 4.13 13.83
N LEU A 7 -7.41 3.00 13.41
CA LEU A 7 -7.97 2.85 12.06
C LEU A 7 -9.01 3.94 11.77
N THR A 8 -9.90 4.21 12.73
CA THR A 8 -10.93 5.25 12.58
C THR A 8 -10.31 6.62 12.37
N VAL A 9 -9.32 7.01 13.19
CA VAL A 9 -8.61 8.31 13.07
C VAL A 9 -7.97 8.48 11.69
N ILE A 10 -7.28 7.45 11.20
CA ILE A 10 -6.63 7.49 9.89
C ILE A 10 -7.68 7.57 8.78
N CYS A 11 -8.73 6.76 8.84
CA CYS A 11 -9.80 6.79 7.85
C CYS A 11 -10.53 8.15 7.85
N ASP A 12 -10.74 8.78 9.01
CA ASP A 12 -11.37 10.10 9.11
C ASP A 12 -10.47 11.18 8.46
N ALA A 13 -9.17 11.13 8.71
CA ALA A 13 -8.21 12.05 8.09
C ALA A 13 -8.17 11.89 6.57
N LEU A 14 -8.15 10.65 6.06
CA LEU A 14 -8.19 10.39 4.61
C LEU A 14 -9.53 10.77 3.98
N ALA A 15 -10.64 10.62 4.70
CA ALA A 15 -11.96 11.03 4.23
C ALA A 15 -12.15 12.56 4.21
N ALA A 16 -11.34 13.30 4.96
CA ALA A 16 -11.34 14.76 4.95
C ALA A 16 -10.62 15.37 3.74
N VAL A 17 -9.91 14.58 2.94
CA VAL A 17 -9.31 15.05 1.68
C VAL A 17 -10.44 15.54 0.75
N THR A 18 -10.24 16.69 0.10
CA THR A 18 -11.23 17.26 -0.83
C THR A 18 -11.57 16.25 -1.92
N ASP A 19 -12.87 16.07 -2.17
CA ASP A 19 -13.43 15.11 -3.14
C ASP A 19 -13.12 13.62 -2.84
N ALA A 20 -12.70 13.29 -1.62
CA ALA A 20 -12.57 11.91 -1.19
C ALA A 20 -13.96 11.22 -1.13
N VAL A 21 -13.97 9.92 -1.41
CA VAL A 21 -15.17 9.08 -1.31
C VAL A 21 -15.03 8.13 -0.12
N ASP A 22 -15.85 8.35 0.91
CA ASP A 22 -15.90 7.47 2.10
C ASP A 22 -17.01 6.43 1.97
N LEU A 23 -16.63 5.16 1.91
CA LEU A 23 -17.56 4.04 1.77
C LEU A 23 -17.84 3.31 3.09
N ARG A 24 -17.36 3.79 4.24
CA ARG A 24 -17.59 3.18 5.56
C ARG A 24 -19.05 3.25 5.99
N SER A 25 -19.69 4.38 5.77
CA SER A 25 -21.07 4.66 6.21
C SER A 25 -22.15 4.11 5.28
N VAL A 26 -21.76 3.51 4.16
CA VAL A 26 -22.71 3.08 3.16
C VAL A 26 -23.32 1.73 3.57
N THR A 27 -24.59 1.72 3.94
CA THR A 27 -25.37 0.52 4.30
C THR A 27 -25.67 -0.39 3.10
N LEU A 28 -24.75 -0.45 2.15
CA LEU A 28 -24.87 -1.27 0.96
C LEU A 28 -24.43 -2.72 1.24
N SER A 29 -25.00 -3.65 0.48
CA SER A 29 -24.42 -4.99 0.35
C SER A 29 -23.00 -4.93 -0.19
N VAL A 30 -22.23 -6.02 -0.04
CA VAL A 30 -20.88 -6.14 -0.64
C VAL A 30 -20.91 -5.80 -2.14
N ALA A 31 -21.90 -6.30 -2.88
CA ALA A 31 -22.07 -5.98 -4.30
C ALA A 31 -22.32 -4.48 -4.53
N GLY A 32 -23.13 -3.84 -3.70
CA GLY A 32 -23.38 -2.40 -3.77
C GLY A 32 -22.12 -1.57 -3.50
N ARG A 33 -21.30 -1.95 -2.50
CA ARG A 33 -20.01 -1.29 -2.24
C ARG A 33 -19.02 -1.47 -3.40
N ARG A 34 -18.98 -2.63 -4.04
CA ARG A 34 -18.17 -2.83 -5.26
C ARG A 34 -18.57 -1.88 -6.39
N VAL A 35 -19.87 -1.69 -6.59
CA VAL A 35 -20.38 -0.73 -7.59
C VAL A 35 -19.99 0.70 -7.22
N ALA A 36 -20.12 1.09 -5.95
CA ALA A 36 -19.73 2.41 -5.47
C ALA A 36 -18.21 2.64 -5.61
N THR A 37 -17.38 1.66 -5.25
CA THR A 37 -15.93 1.69 -5.45
C THR A 37 -15.57 1.90 -6.91
N ARG A 38 -16.17 1.13 -7.82
CA ARG A 38 -15.92 1.27 -9.26
C ARG A 38 -16.28 2.66 -9.77
N ARG A 39 -17.42 3.20 -9.37
CA ARG A 39 -17.85 4.56 -9.76
C ARG A 39 -16.86 5.62 -9.25
N ALA A 40 -16.38 5.50 -8.01
CA ALA A 40 -15.39 6.40 -7.46
C ALA A 40 -14.06 6.34 -8.24
N ILE A 41 -13.61 5.14 -8.62
CA ILE A 41 -12.43 4.94 -9.46
C ILE A 41 -12.61 5.59 -10.83
N GLU A 42 -13.74 5.34 -11.50
CA GLU A 42 -14.05 5.90 -12.83
C GLU A 42 -14.16 7.44 -12.80
N ALA A 43 -14.65 7.99 -11.69
CA ALA A 43 -14.71 9.43 -11.46
C ALA A 43 -13.34 10.08 -11.13
N GLY A 44 -12.30 9.28 -10.86
CA GLY A 44 -10.98 9.77 -10.47
C GLY A 44 -10.95 10.38 -9.07
N ALA A 45 -11.72 9.85 -8.12
CA ALA A 45 -11.70 10.33 -6.74
C ALA A 45 -10.27 10.28 -6.16
N PRO A 46 -9.76 11.35 -5.53
CA PRO A 46 -8.37 11.41 -5.07
C PRO A 46 -8.08 10.39 -3.97
N VAL A 47 -9.07 10.08 -3.12
CA VAL A 47 -9.00 9.06 -2.08
C VAL A 47 -10.32 8.31 -2.03
N ILE A 48 -10.26 6.99 -1.90
CA ILE A 48 -11.43 6.12 -1.68
C ILE A 48 -11.18 5.36 -0.38
N VAL A 49 -11.92 5.67 0.67
CA VAL A 49 -11.79 5.04 1.99
C VAL A 49 -12.67 3.79 2.07
N CYS A 50 -12.12 2.69 2.57
CA CYS A 50 -12.76 1.38 2.68
C CYS A 50 -13.37 0.88 1.35
N PRO A 51 -12.59 0.85 0.27
CA PRO A 51 -13.06 0.32 -1.00
C PRO A 51 -13.41 -1.17 -0.87
N GLU A 52 -14.34 -1.63 -1.69
CA GLU A 52 -14.65 -3.06 -1.85
C GLU A 52 -14.23 -3.49 -3.26
N LEU A 53 -13.14 -4.26 -3.35
CA LEU A 53 -12.60 -4.73 -4.62
C LEU A 53 -13.21 -6.08 -5.01
N PRO A 54 -13.39 -6.37 -6.32
CA PRO A 54 -13.72 -7.71 -6.76
C PRO A 54 -12.55 -8.67 -6.48
N SER A 55 -12.88 -9.94 -6.28
CA SER A 55 -11.86 -11.00 -6.26
C SER A 55 -11.32 -11.22 -7.67
N SER A 56 -10.06 -11.66 -7.77
CA SER A 56 -9.45 -12.18 -8.99
C SER A 56 -9.34 -13.72 -8.90
N PRO A 57 -10.37 -14.48 -9.32
CA PRO A 57 -10.35 -15.95 -9.18
C PRO A 57 -9.22 -16.61 -9.96
N GLN A 58 -8.90 -16.08 -11.15
CA GLN A 58 -7.83 -16.62 -12.02
C GLN A 58 -6.45 -16.48 -11.37
N GLU A 59 -6.28 -15.50 -10.50
CA GLU A 59 -5.04 -15.26 -9.80
C GLU A 59 -5.09 -15.66 -8.31
N HIS A 60 -6.19 -16.25 -7.88
CA HIS A 60 -6.45 -16.64 -6.48
C HIS A 60 -6.22 -15.50 -5.48
N ARG A 61 -6.63 -14.25 -5.84
CA ARG A 61 -6.47 -13.06 -4.99
C ARG A 61 -7.81 -12.47 -4.61
N THR A 62 -7.92 -12.11 -3.35
CA THR A 62 -9.08 -11.39 -2.80
C THR A 62 -8.65 -10.49 -1.66
N GLY A 63 -9.42 -9.47 -1.37
CA GLY A 63 -9.18 -8.55 -0.26
C GLY A 63 -9.50 -7.12 -0.64
N SER A 64 -9.45 -6.25 0.37
CA SER A 64 -9.63 -4.82 0.19
C SER A 64 -8.62 -4.07 1.06
N PRO A 65 -7.88 -3.09 0.51
CA PRO A 65 -7.04 -2.21 1.31
C PRO A 65 -7.91 -1.27 2.15
N ASN A 66 -7.32 -0.57 3.12
CA ASN A 66 -8.05 0.41 3.93
C ASN A 66 -8.42 1.66 3.12
N ALA A 67 -7.58 2.04 2.15
CA ALA A 67 -7.91 3.08 1.19
C ALA A 67 -7.23 2.85 -0.16
N LEU A 68 -7.72 3.55 -1.18
CA LEU A 68 -7.06 3.73 -2.48
C LEU A 68 -6.73 5.22 -2.63
N VAL A 69 -5.52 5.53 -3.08
CA VAL A 69 -5.06 6.89 -3.38
C VAL A 69 -4.80 6.99 -4.87
N LEU A 70 -5.32 8.02 -5.50
CA LEU A 70 -5.06 8.35 -6.90
C LEU A 70 -3.59 8.76 -7.05
N ALA A 71 -2.84 8.01 -7.86
CA ALA A 71 -1.39 8.21 -8.02
C ALA A 71 -0.98 8.54 -9.46
N GLY A 72 -1.94 8.83 -10.32
CA GLY A 72 -1.68 9.14 -11.72
C GLY A 72 -2.54 8.33 -12.67
N LYS A 73 -1.96 7.80 -13.73
CA LYS A 73 -2.66 7.04 -14.77
C LYS A 73 -2.31 5.55 -14.71
N ARG A 74 -3.27 4.72 -15.05
CA ARG A 74 -3.06 3.30 -15.35
C ARG A 74 -2.72 3.09 -16.84
N ALA A 75 -2.36 1.88 -17.22
CA ALA A 75 -1.84 1.57 -18.56
C ALA A 75 -2.80 1.94 -19.72
N ASP A 76 -4.12 1.94 -19.48
CA ASP A 76 -5.14 2.34 -20.47
C ASP A 76 -5.42 3.86 -20.49
N GLY A 77 -4.69 4.65 -19.69
CA GLY A 77 -4.84 6.10 -19.57
C GLY A 77 -5.90 6.57 -18.57
N GLY A 78 -6.67 5.67 -17.98
CA GLY A 78 -7.64 5.98 -16.93
C GLY A 78 -6.99 6.27 -15.58
N PRO A 79 -7.79 6.64 -14.55
CA PRO A 79 -7.28 6.89 -13.21
C PRO A 79 -6.58 5.66 -12.61
N GLY A 80 -5.34 5.80 -12.17
CA GLY A 80 -4.52 4.75 -11.57
C GLY A 80 -4.35 4.96 -10.07
N TYR A 81 -4.48 3.87 -9.30
CA TYR A 81 -4.51 3.92 -7.85
C TYR A 81 -3.39 3.12 -7.21
N LEU A 82 -3.00 3.52 -6.01
CA LEU A 82 -2.15 2.74 -5.11
C LEU A 82 -2.91 2.38 -3.84
N PRO A 83 -2.71 1.18 -3.29
CA PRO A 83 -3.37 0.77 -2.06
C PRO A 83 -2.69 1.39 -0.84
N VAL A 84 -3.48 1.73 0.17
CA VAL A 84 -3.02 2.17 1.50
C VAL A 84 -3.55 1.22 2.56
N ILE A 85 -2.67 0.79 3.47
CA ILE A 85 -2.94 -0.16 4.54
C ILE A 85 -2.61 0.48 5.87
N VAL A 86 -3.57 0.46 6.79
CA VAL A 86 -3.40 0.95 8.15
C VAL A 86 -2.94 -0.18 9.08
N LYS A 87 -1.98 0.11 9.97
CA LYS A 87 -1.42 -0.83 10.96
C LYS A 87 -1.45 -0.23 12.35
N ASP A 88 -1.85 -1.03 13.33
CA ASP A 88 -1.88 -0.64 14.74
C ASP A 88 -0.51 -0.87 15.42
N TYR A 89 0.55 -0.45 14.77
CA TYR A 89 1.92 -0.48 15.29
C TYR A 89 2.85 0.37 14.43
N LEU A 90 4.07 0.60 14.92
CA LEU A 90 5.12 1.28 14.16
C LEU A 90 5.55 0.44 12.95
N VAL A 91 5.49 1.02 11.75
CA VAL A 91 5.91 0.40 10.49
C VAL A 91 7.32 0.80 10.07
N LEU A 92 7.81 1.93 10.62
CA LEU A 92 9.14 2.45 10.37
C LEU A 92 10.08 2.20 11.57
N GLU A 93 11.36 2.29 11.33
CA GLU A 93 12.43 2.32 12.34
C GLU A 93 13.49 3.34 11.93
N SER A 94 14.13 3.95 12.93
CA SER A 94 15.21 4.90 12.68
C SER A 94 16.41 4.19 12.06
N HIS A 95 16.99 4.80 11.06
CA HIS A 95 18.19 4.30 10.39
C HIS A 95 19.27 5.38 10.37
N HIS A 96 20.51 5.00 10.71
CA HIS A 96 21.62 5.95 10.83
C HIS A 96 22.51 6.05 9.59
N THR A 97 22.14 5.39 8.50
CA THR A 97 22.90 5.44 7.25
C THR A 97 22.09 6.14 6.17
N LEU A 98 22.66 7.13 5.50
CA LEU A 98 22.07 7.88 4.40
C LEU A 98 21.73 7.04 3.14
N ALA A 99 21.97 5.72 3.20
CA ALA A 99 21.72 4.81 2.08
C ALA A 99 20.25 4.37 1.97
N GLU A 100 19.46 4.55 3.01
CA GLU A 100 18.05 4.14 3.04
C GLU A 100 17.18 5.34 3.39
N PHE A 101 16.09 5.50 2.67
CA PHE A 101 15.12 6.57 2.85
C PHE A 101 13.70 6.03 2.59
N THR A 102 12.71 6.74 3.10
CA THR A 102 11.31 6.45 2.86
C THR A 102 10.62 7.68 2.29
N TRP A 103 9.79 7.50 1.27
CA TRP A 103 8.89 8.53 0.79
C TRP A 103 7.68 8.62 1.72
N VAL A 104 7.30 9.84 2.10
CA VAL A 104 6.19 10.08 3.03
C VAL A 104 5.31 11.21 2.52
N SER A 105 4.00 11.05 2.66
CA SER A 105 2.99 12.07 2.33
C SER A 105 2.11 12.33 3.55
N PRO A 106 1.70 13.59 3.82
CA PRO A 106 0.75 13.87 4.88
C PRO A 106 -0.62 13.26 4.57
N LEU A 107 -1.43 12.95 5.59
CA LEU A 107 -2.74 12.32 5.37
C LEU A 107 -3.74 13.25 4.64
N ASN A 108 -3.58 14.55 4.75
CA ASN A 108 -4.42 15.54 4.06
C ASN A 108 -4.04 15.75 2.58
N ASP A 109 -2.86 15.25 2.16
CA ASP A 109 -2.41 15.20 0.77
C ASP A 109 -1.61 13.90 0.56
N PRO A 110 -2.29 12.73 0.51
CA PRO A 110 -1.63 11.43 0.49
C PRO A 110 -1.04 11.07 -0.89
N ASP A 111 -1.10 11.96 -1.87
CA ASP A 111 -0.58 11.72 -3.22
C ASP A 111 0.93 11.39 -3.17
N PRO A 112 1.38 10.23 -3.67
CA PRO A 112 2.80 9.88 -3.68
C PRO A 112 3.64 10.81 -4.56
N ARG A 113 3.05 11.52 -5.51
CA ARG A 113 3.76 12.50 -6.37
C ARG A 113 4.18 13.74 -5.58
N HIS A 114 3.51 14.03 -4.47
CA HIS A 114 3.84 15.11 -3.54
C HIS A 114 4.65 14.63 -2.34
N ALA A 115 5.03 13.34 -2.32
CA ALA A 115 5.76 12.76 -1.21
C ALA A 115 7.12 13.42 -0.99
N ARG A 116 7.51 13.55 0.29
CA ARG A 116 8.82 14.03 0.72
C ARG A 116 9.71 12.87 1.13
N MET A 117 11.00 13.05 1.02
CA MET A 117 11.98 12.03 1.40
C MET A 117 12.35 12.17 2.88
N SER A 118 12.09 11.13 3.68
CA SER A 118 12.61 10.99 5.03
C SER A 118 13.90 10.19 5.00
N LEU A 119 15.01 10.82 5.43
CA LEU A 119 16.37 10.26 5.31
C LEU A 119 16.81 9.42 6.50
N ASP A 120 16.04 9.44 7.59
CA ASP A 120 16.38 8.84 8.88
C ASP A 120 15.47 7.65 9.25
N GLN A 121 14.58 7.26 8.34
CA GLN A 121 13.61 6.21 8.58
C GLN A 121 13.54 5.21 7.44
N THR A 122 13.41 3.94 7.79
CA THR A 122 13.21 2.82 6.86
C THR A 122 12.13 1.87 7.38
N PHE A 123 11.60 1.02 6.51
CA PHE A 123 10.59 0.04 6.92
C PHE A 123 11.19 -1.07 7.81
N ARG A 124 10.45 -1.44 8.85
CA ARG A 124 10.82 -2.55 9.75
C ARG A 124 10.76 -3.88 9.02
N ALA A 125 11.94 -4.45 8.71
CA ALA A 125 12.03 -5.77 8.07
C ALA A 125 11.36 -6.88 8.90
N GLY A 126 11.35 -6.77 10.24
CA GLY A 126 10.66 -7.70 11.14
C GLY A 126 9.13 -7.69 11.03
N ARG A 127 8.54 -6.76 10.30
CA ARG A 127 7.11 -6.69 10.00
C ARG A 127 6.74 -7.38 8.67
N GLU A 128 7.41 -8.46 8.31
CA GLU A 128 7.26 -9.17 7.03
C GLU A 128 5.80 -9.42 6.63
N ARG A 129 4.92 -9.77 7.58
CA ARG A 129 3.49 -9.98 7.28
C ARG A 129 2.81 -8.74 6.71
N ALA A 130 3.11 -7.55 7.23
CA ALA A 130 2.54 -6.31 6.71
C ALA A 130 3.09 -6.00 5.30
N LEU A 131 4.38 -6.25 5.09
CA LEU A 131 5.03 -6.05 3.80
C LEU A 131 4.46 -7.00 2.73
N ILE A 132 4.28 -8.27 3.07
CA ILE A 132 3.65 -9.28 2.19
C ILE A 132 2.19 -8.92 1.90
N GLN A 133 1.43 -8.43 2.88
CA GLN A 133 0.07 -7.94 2.66
C GLN A 133 0.06 -6.73 1.71
N ALA A 134 1.03 -5.84 1.83
CA ALA A 134 1.17 -4.70 0.93
C ALA A 134 1.34 -5.15 -0.53
N ALA A 135 2.27 -6.09 -0.78
CA ALA A 135 2.47 -6.68 -2.10
C ALA A 135 1.21 -7.39 -2.63
N HIS A 136 0.48 -8.10 -1.75
CA HIS A 136 -0.79 -8.75 -2.12
C HIS A 136 -1.81 -7.75 -2.66
N HIS A 137 -2.05 -6.64 -1.96
CA HIS A 137 -3.01 -5.63 -2.41
C HIS A 137 -2.55 -4.93 -3.70
N TRP A 138 -1.24 -4.69 -3.85
CA TRP A 138 -0.71 -4.13 -5.08
C TRP A 138 -0.95 -5.08 -6.27
N ARG A 139 -0.63 -6.39 -6.11
CA ARG A 139 -0.87 -7.41 -7.12
C ARG A 139 -2.36 -7.61 -7.43
N LEU A 140 -3.24 -7.48 -6.45
CA LEU A 140 -4.68 -7.51 -6.68
C LEU A 140 -5.12 -6.35 -7.58
N LEU A 141 -4.67 -5.12 -7.30
CA LEU A 141 -4.96 -3.96 -8.13
C LEU A 141 -4.38 -4.09 -9.53
N GLU A 142 -3.15 -4.63 -9.66
CA GLU A 142 -2.52 -4.89 -10.96
C GLU A 142 -3.34 -5.88 -11.79
N GLY A 143 -3.76 -7.00 -11.20
CA GLY A 143 -4.59 -8.00 -11.87
C GLY A 143 -5.98 -7.48 -12.26
N LEU A 144 -6.49 -6.47 -11.56
CA LEU A 144 -7.73 -5.77 -11.90
C LEU A 144 -7.53 -4.63 -12.91
N GLY A 145 -6.29 -4.35 -13.32
CA GLY A 145 -5.95 -3.26 -14.22
C GLY A 145 -6.17 -1.86 -13.62
N LEU A 146 -6.12 -1.73 -12.29
CA LEU A 146 -6.43 -0.49 -11.57
C LEU A 146 -5.20 0.23 -11.02
N VAL A 147 -4.02 -0.40 -11.05
CA VAL A 147 -2.80 0.16 -10.47
C VAL A 147 -2.26 1.32 -11.32
N ALA A 148 -1.77 2.37 -10.68
CA ALA A 148 -1.02 3.44 -11.34
C ALA A 148 0.28 2.88 -11.93
N THR A 149 0.64 3.33 -13.14
CA THR A 149 1.91 2.91 -13.74
C THR A 149 3.09 3.41 -12.92
N PRO A 150 4.20 2.66 -12.84
CA PRO A 150 5.38 3.10 -12.11
C PRO A 150 5.92 4.47 -12.56
N ASP A 151 5.73 4.83 -13.83
CA ASP A 151 6.19 6.10 -14.39
C ASP A 151 5.51 7.33 -13.76
N GLU A 152 4.33 7.16 -13.20
CA GLU A 152 3.58 8.20 -12.49
C GLU A 152 4.00 8.32 -11.01
N CYS A 153 4.82 7.39 -10.50
CA CYS A 153 5.23 7.33 -9.10
C CYS A 153 6.64 7.91 -8.89
N PRO A 154 6.98 8.41 -7.68
CA PRO A 154 8.32 8.85 -7.35
C PRO A 154 9.36 7.77 -7.67
N SER A 155 10.42 8.17 -8.35
CA SER A 155 11.53 7.28 -8.76
C SER A 155 11.10 6.10 -9.63
N HIS A 156 9.97 6.17 -10.34
CA HIS A 156 9.43 5.11 -11.19
C HIS A 156 9.28 3.76 -10.47
N ARG A 157 8.75 3.77 -9.24
CA ARG A 157 8.69 2.61 -8.37
C ARG A 157 7.28 2.09 -8.14
N ARG A 158 7.18 0.81 -7.80
CA ARG A 158 5.94 0.16 -7.37
C ARG A 158 5.74 0.44 -5.90
N LEU A 159 4.79 1.30 -5.57
CA LEU A 159 4.60 1.79 -4.22
C LEU A 159 3.30 1.26 -3.59
N VAL A 160 3.35 1.07 -2.27
CA VAL A 160 2.18 0.83 -1.42
C VAL A 160 2.27 1.71 -0.20
N GLY A 161 1.18 2.39 0.15
CA GLY A 161 1.11 3.19 1.37
C GLY A 161 0.92 2.31 2.61
N LEU A 162 1.72 2.57 3.64
CA LEU A 162 1.54 2.05 4.99
C LEU A 162 1.38 3.21 5.96
N VAL A 163 0.38 3.12 6.85
CA VAL A 163 0.17 4.08 7.93
C VAL A 163 0.22 3.34 9.25
N GLY A 164 1.20 3.67 10.07
CA GLY A 164 1.38 3.13 11.42
C GLY A 164 1.20 4.21 12.50
N HIS A 165 1.74 3.95 13.68
CA HIS A 165 1.86 4.92 14.76
C HIS A 165 3.17 5.74 14.68
N ASP A 166 3.78 5.78 13.48
CA ASP A 166 5.06 6.43 13.28
C ASP A 166 4.91 7.95 13.30
N GLU A 167 5.79 8.64 14.05
CA GLU A 167 5.92 10.09 14.02
C GLU A 167 6.95 10.47 12.97
N ILE A 168 6.57 11.36 12.06
CA ILE A 168 7.40 11.76 10.93
C ILE A 168 7.74 13.24 11.03
N GLY A 169 8.93 13.52 11.57
CA GLY A 169 9.36 14.87 11.94
C GLY A 169 9.51 15.88 10.79
N ILE A 170 9.51 15.42 9.52
CA ILE A 170 9.56 16.32 8.35
C ILE A 170 8.18 16.83 7.92
N LEU A 171 7.11 16.35 8.54
CA LEU A 171 5.74 16.77 8.29
C LEU A 171 5.20 17.50 9.51
N ASP A 172 4.38 18.51 9.29
CA ASP A 172 3.75 19.30 10.36
C ASP A 172 2.72 18.46 11.15
N ASP A 173 2.09 17.47 10.48
CA ASP A 173 1.21 16.49 11.08
C ASP A 173 1.97 15.18 11.34
N ASN A 174 1.91 14.66 12.57
CA ASN A 174 2.66 13.47 13.00
C ASN A 174 2.24 12.17 12.28
N LEU A 175 1.09 12.14 11.61
CA LEU A 175 0.60 10.97 10.91
C LEU A 175 0.76 11.12 9.40
N ALA A 176 1.34 10.10 8.76
CA ALA A 176 1.62 10.13 7.33
C ALA A 176 1.44 8.77 6.66
N VAL A 177 1.24 8.81 5.35
CA VAL A 177 1.40 7.65 4.49
C VAL A 177 2.88 7.46 4.18
N SER A 178 3.44 6.35 4.62
CA SER A 178 4.80 5.91 4.28
C SER A 178 4.75 5.01 3.06
N TRP A 179 5.43 5.38 1.98
CA TRP A 179 5.39 4.69 0.70
C TRP A 179 6.46 3.60 0.62
N LEU A 180 6.03 2.35 0.76
CA LEU A 180 6.87 1.16 0.64
C LEU A 180 7.20 0.91 -0.83
N ASP A 181 8.50 0.89 -1.16
CA ASP A 181 9.00 0.41 -2.44
C ASP A 181 9.01 -1.12 -2.48
N LEU A 182 8.14 -1.71 -3.28
CA LEU A 182 8.02 -3.15 -3.41
C LEU A 182 9.20 -3.82 -4.11
N ASP A 183 10.00 -3.05 -4.85
CA ASP A 183 11.18 -3.53 -5.58
C ASP A 183 12.46 -3.47 -4.73
N HIS A 184 12.43 -2.76 -3.60
CA HIS A 184 13.58 -2.65 -2.71
C HIS A 184 13.95 -3.99 -2.06
N LYS A 185 15.24 -4.38 -2.19
CA LYS A 185 15.75 -5.70 -1.76
C LYS A 185 16.23 -5.67 -0.32
N PHE A 186 15.34 -5.66 0.66
CA PHE A 186 15.73 -5.65 2.08
C PHE A 186 15.31 -6.90 2.87
N ILE A 187 14.42 -7.75 2.35
CA ILE A 187 14.02 -8.99 3.03
C ILE A 187 15.12 -10.04 2.88
N ARG A 188 15.65 -10.51 4.01
CA ARG A 188 16.64 -11.60 4.04
C ARG A 188 15.95 -12.96 4.02
N THR A 189 16.29 -13.79 3.06
CA THR A 189 15.80 -15.17 2.96
C THR A 189 16.98 -16.14 2.89
N PHE A 190 16.83 -17.34 3.45
CA PHE A 190 17.82 -18.41 3.29
C PHE A 190 17.88 -18.85 1.81
N SER A 191 19.09 -19.06 1.31
CA SER A 191 19.31 -19.53 -0.06
C SER A 191 20.51 -20.48 -0.11
N ARG A 192 20.25 -21.71 -0.55
CA ARG A 192 21.31 -22.74 -0.74
C ARG A 192 22.31 -22.39 -1.83
N SER A 193 21.93 -21.54 -2.78
CA SER A 193 22.79 -21.11 -3.89
C SER A 193 23.66 -19.89 -3.55
N SER A 194 23.50 -19.30 -2.38
CA SER A 194 24.31 -18.18 -1.92
C SER A 194 25.48 -18.67 -1.08
N ALA A 195 26.69 -18.18 -1.36
CA ALA A 195 27.91 -18.53 -0.58
C ALA A 195 27.77 -18.19 0.91
N SER A 196 26.99 -17.13 1.26
CA SER A 196 26.71 -16.75 2.64
C SER A 196 25.54 -17.50 3.27
N GLY A 197 24.83 -18.36 2.52
CA GLY A 197 23.58 -18.98 2.94
C GLY A 197 22.37 -18.03 2.96
N TRP A 198 22.55 -16.76 2.60
CA TRP A 198 21.49 -15.74 2.63
C TRP A 198 21.41 -14.97 1.33
N ARG A 199 20.19 -14.59 0.95
CA ARG A 199 19.90 -13.74 -0.20
C ARG A 199 18.95 -12.62 0.23
N ARG A 200 19.16 -11.41 -0.31
CA ARG A 200 18.18 -10.33 -0.19
C ARG A 200 17.17 -10.44 -1.34
N ARG A 201 15.91 -10.32 -1.00
CA ARG A 201 14.78 -10.27 -1.97
C ARG A 201 13.99 -8.99 -1.78
N SER A 202 13.34 -8.54 -2.84
CA SER A 202 12.30 -7.52 -2.75
C SER A 202 11.04 -8.08 -2.07
N VAL A 203 10.18 -7.20 -1.60
CA VAL A 203 8.90 -7.60 -1.01
C VAL A 203 8.06 -8.32 -2.05
N LEU A 204 8.07 -7.81 -3.29
CA LEU A 204 7.29 -8.38 -4.39
C LEU A 204 7.78 -9.79 -4.76
N ASP A 205 9.10 -9.98 -4.94
CA ASP A 205 9.68 -11.31 -5.21
C ASP A 205 9.32 -12.32 -4.10
N ARG A 206 9.34 -11.85 -2.85
CA ARG A 206 9.01 -12.70 -1.70
C ARG A 206 7.55 -13.11 -1.70
N TYR A 207 6.66 -12.16 -1.95
CA TYR A 207 5.22 -12.40 -2.07
C TYR A 207 4.91 -13.36 -3.23
N ASP A 208 5.41 -13.08 -4.43
CA ASP A 208 5.13 -13.87 -5.64
C ASP A 208 5.56 -15.33 -5.46
N HIS A 209 6.74 -15.54 -4.87
CA HIS A 209 7.23 -16.89 -4.57
C HIS A 209 6.31 -17.65 -3.59
N GLU A 210 5.89 -16.99 -2.51
CA GLU A 210 5.01 -17.59 -1.50
C GLU A 210 3.60 -17.84 -2.05
N HIS A 211 3.07 -16.91 -2.82
CA HIS A 211 1.75 -17.05 -3.45
C HIS A 211 1.72 -18.20 -4.44
N THR A 212 2.69 -18.28 -5.35
CA THR A 212 2.81 -19.38 -6.32
C THR A 212 2.90 -20.75 -5.61
N PHE A 213 3.71 -20.84 -4.54
CA PHE A 213 3.82 -22.07 -3.76
C PHE A 213 2.48 -22.46 -3.11
N ARG A 214 1.77 -21.51 -2.49
CA ARG A 214 0.47 -21.79 -1.84
C ARG A 214 -0.59 -22.23 -2.84
N VAL A 215 -0.66 -21.62 -4.02
CA VAL A 215 -1.59 -22.03 -5.09
C VAL A 215 -1.27 -23.43 -5.56
N SER A 216 0.01 -23.75 -5.85
CA SER A 216 0.42 -25.08 -6.33
C SER A 216 0.19 -26.23 -5.31
N VAL A 217 0.05 -25.91 -4.03
CA VAL A 217 -0.27 -26.92 -2.98
C VAL A 217 -1.79 -27.09 -2.84
N ALA A 218 -2.59 -26.08 -3.22
CA ALA A 218 -4.05 -26.11 -3.11
C ALA A 218 -4.74 -26.76 -4.31
N GLU A 219 -4.06 -26.89 -5.45
CA GLU A 219 -4.47 -27.62 -6.65
C GLU A 219 -4.13 -29.12 -6.55
#